data_0679fd24597ed9ba99b19cff30ad0b6d
#
_entry.id   0679fd24597ed9ba99b19cff30ad0b6d
#
_cell.length_a   1.000
_cell.length_b   1.000
_cell.length_c   1.000
_cell.angle_alpha   90.00
_cell.angle_beta   90.00
_cell.angle_gamma   90.00
#
_symmetry.space_group_name_H-M   'P 1'
#
loop_
_entity.id
_entity.type
_entity.pdbx_description
1 polymer ?
#
loop_
_entity_poly.entity_id
_entity_poly.type
_entity_poly.pdbx_seq_one_letter_code
_entity_poly.pdbx_strand_id
1 'polypeptide(L)'
;VEEPIDIISVLSAHSKAPILVDCMTMWLANIMSVGLNIEAEIDALANYLKGLSGPIVLVSNEVGQGIVPDNALARSYMDGTGRMNQSLAACADQVVVMLAGLPQILKDN
;
A
#
# COMPACT_ATOMS: atom_id res chain seq x y z
N VAL A 1 -14.53 6.64 5.50
CA VAL A 1 -15.04 5.92 4.34
C VAL A 1 -14.44 4.51 4.33
N GLU A 2 -15.29 3.54 4.09
CA GLU A 2 -14.84 2.16 3.93
C GLU A 2 -14.99 1.76 2.47
N GLU A 3 -13.88 1.39 1.83
CA GLU A 3 -13.88 0.88 0.47
C GLU A 3 -12.84 -0.25 0.37
N PRO A 4 -13.29 -1.51 0.24
CA PRO A 4 -12.36 -2.64 0.27
C PRO A 4 -11.54 -2.82 -1.02
N ILE A 5 -12.04 -2.37 -2.18
CA ILE A 5 -11.45 -2.70 -3.49
C ILE A 5 -11.06 -1.47 -4.30
N ASP A 6 -12.02 -0.58 -4.58
CA ASP A 6 -11.83 0.53 -5.52
C ASP A 6 -11.30 1.78 -4.81
N ILE A 7 -10.05 1.69 -4.38
CA ILE A 7 -9.40 2.76 -3.62
C ILE A 7 -9.23 4.03 -4.45
N ILE A 8 -8.93 3.90 -5.74
CA ILE A 8 -8.68 5.06 -6.62
C ILE A 8 -9.92 5.95 -6.72
N SER A 9 -11.11 5.36 -6.83
CA SER A 9 -12.35 6.15 -6.88
C SER A 9 -12.57 6.96 -5.61
N VAL A 10 -12.28 6.38 -4.45
CA VAL A 10 -12.40 7.07 -3.17
C VAL A 10 -11.37 8.19 -3.05
N LEU A 11 -10.12 7.92 -3.41
CA LEU A 11 -9.07 8.94 -3.39
C LEU A 11 -9.42 10.09 -4.31
N SER A 12 -9.94 9.79 -5.49
CA SER A 12 -10.35 10.79 -6.47
C SER A 12 -11.48 11.67 -5.93
N ALA A 13 -12.45 11.09 -5.23
CA ALA A 13 -13.58 11.82 -4.66
C ALA A 13 -13.17 12.76 -3.53
N HIS A 14 -12.05 12.49 -2.86
CA HIS A 14 -11.58 13.26 -1.70
C HIS A 14 -10.23 13.95 -1.93
N SER A 15 -9.83 14.14 -3.19
CA SER A 15 -8.49 14.61 -3.55
C SER A 15 -8.15 16.03 -3.08
N LYS A 16 -9.15 16.81 -2.65
CA LYS A 16 -8.95 18.18 -2.17
C LYS A 16 -8.71 18.26 -0.67
N ALA A 17 -8.81 17.16 0.05
CA ALA A 17 -8.62 17.10 1.50
C ALA A 17 -7.40 16.23 1.82
N PRO A 18 -6.76 16.41 3.00
CA PRO A 18 -5.76 15.45 3.46
C PRO A 18 -6.38 14.06 3.61
N ILE A 19 -5.65 13.04 3.21
CA ILE A 19 -6.15 11.66 3.19
C ILE A 19 -5.21 10.78 4.00
N LEU A 20 -5.80 9.90 4.81
CA LEU A 20 -5.12 8.81 5.48
C LEU A 20 -5.76 7.50 5.02
N VAL A 21 -4.97 6.59 4.48
CA VAL A 21 -5.43 5.27 4.09
C VAL A 21 -4.89 4.24 5.08
N ASP A 22 -5.77 3.58 5.78
CA ASP A 22 -5.44 2.53 6.74
C ASP A 22 -6.27 1.27 6.43
N CYS A 23 -5.69 0.21 5.91
CA CYS A 23 -4.27 0.07 5.58
C CYS A 23 -4.12 -0.56 4.19
N MET A 24 -2.95 -0.41 3.59
CA MET A 24 -2.70 -0.89 2.24
C MET A 24 -2.62 -2.42 2.17
N THR A 25 -2.15 -3.07 3.22
CA THR A 25 -2.10 -4.53 3.26
C THR A 25 -3.49 -5.16 3.27
N MET A 26 -4.48 -4.53 3.90
CA MET A 26 -5.88 -4.98 3.84
C MET A 26 -6.44 -4.83 2.43
N TRP A 27 -6.15 -3.71 1.76
CA TRP A 27 -6.55 -3.54 0.37
C TRP A 27 -5.98 -4.64 -0.52
N LEU A 28 -4.69 -4.96 -0.37
CA LEU A 28 -4.05 -6.02 -1.15
C LEU A 28 -4.74 -7.36 -0.91
N ALA A 29 -5.02 -7.71 0.35
CA ALA A 29 -5.72 -8.94 0.69
C ALA A 29 -7.10 -8.98 0.03
N ASN A 30 -7.81 -7.86 -0.01
CA ASN A 30 -9.13 -7.77 -0.61
C ASN A 30 -9.09 -7.98 -2.12
N ILE A 31 -8.16 -7.35 -2.83
CA ILE A 31 -8.05 -7.52 -4.29
C ILE A 31 -7.61 -8.94 -4.65
N MET A 32 -6.77 -9.58 -3.82
CA MET A 32 -6.41 -10.97 -4.00
C MET A 32 -7.62 -11.89 -3.83
N SER A 33 -8.46 -11.63 -2.85
CA SER A 33 -9.60 -12.48 -2.55
C SER A 33 -10.65 -12.49 -3.65
N VAL A 34 -10.75 -11.42 -4.43
CA VAL A 34 -11.69 -11.34 -5.56
C VAL A 34 -11.03 -11.67 -6.90
N GLY A 35 -9.78 -12.10 -6.89
CA GLY A 35 -9.09 -12.59 -8.09
C GLY A 35 -8.63 -11.54 -9.07
N LEU A 36 -8.46 -10.28 -8.64
CA LEU A 36 -7.94 -9.23 -9.52
C LEU A 36 -6.43 -9.41 -9.76
N ASN A 37 -5.96 -8.85 -10.87
CA ASN A 37 -4.54 -8.85 -11.19
C ASN A 37 -3.81 -7.87 -10.27
N ILE A 38 -3.04 -8.40 -9.31
CA ILE A 38 -2.41 -7.62 -8.27
C ILE A 38 -1.43 -6.60 -8.84
N GLU A 39 -0.59 -7.02 -9.78
CA GLU A 39 0.42 -6.12 -10.36
C GLU A 39 -0.22 -4.97 -11.12
N ALA A 40 -1.28 -5.25 -11.89
CA ALA A 40 -2.01 -4.20 -12.60
C ALA A 40 -2.66 -3.21 -11.63
N GLU A 41 -3.23 -3.71 -10.53
CA GLU A 41 -3.86 -2.86 -9.51
C GLU A 41 -2.83 -1.99 -8.78
N ILE A 42 -1.68 -2.56 -8.43
CA ILE A 42 -0.59 -1.82 -7.79
C ILE A 42 -0.05 -0.74 -8.74
N ASP A 43 0.17 -1.07 -9.99
CA ASP A 43 0.68 -0.12 -10.98
C ASP A 43 -0.31 1.03 -11.20
N ALA A 44 -1.59 0.72 -11.30
CA ALA A 44 -2.64 1.74 -11.45
C ALA A 44 -2.67 2.70 -10.26
N LEU A 45 -2.56 2.16 -9.04
CA LEU A 45 -2.52 2.98 -7.84
C LEU A 45 -1.26 3.86 -7.80
N ALA A 46 -0.10 3.29 -8.07
CA ALA A 46 1.15 4.05 -8.07
C ALA A 46 1.12 5.18 -9.09
N ASN A 47 0.60 4.91 -10.29
CA ASN A 47 0.47 5.94 -11.32
C ASN A 47 -0.50 7.04 -10.90
N TYR A 48 -1.60 6.69 -10.26
CA TYR A 48 -2.55 7.67 -9.74
C TYR A 48 -1.90 8.56 -8.68
N LEU A 49 -1.16 7.96 -7.74
CA LEU A 49 -0.52 8.69 -6.65
C LEU A 49 0.52 9.68 -7.15
N LYS A 50 1.22 9.36 -8.24
CA LYS A 50 2.21 10.29 -8.82
C LYS A 50 1.59 11.60 -9.29
N GLY A 51 0.32 11.58 -9.69
CA GLY A 51 -0.39 12.76 -10.13
C GLY A 51 -1.17 13.47 -9.02
N LEU A 52 -1.19 12.92 -7.81
CA LEU A 52 -1.95 13.48 -6.71
C LEU A 52 -1.16 14.61 -6.06
N SER A 53 -1.78 15.79 -5.95
CA SER A 53 -1.13 16.99 -5.40
C SER A 53 -1.43 17.23 -3.93
N GLY A 54 -2.46 16.61 -3.38
CA GLY A 54 -2.84 16.77 -1.98
C GLY A 54 -2.02 15.90 -1.04
N PRO A 55 -1.97 16.22 0.25
CA PRO A 55 -1.25 15.39 1.21
C PRO A 55 -1.96 14.07 1.45
N ILE A 56 -1.20 12.97 1.37
CA ILE A 56 -1.73 11.63 1.60
C ILE A 56 -0.72 10.82 2.41
N VAL A 57 -1.24 10.07 3.38
CA VAL A 57 -0.47 9.10 4.17
C VAL A 57 -1.05 7.72 3.94
N LEU A 58 -0.20 6.80 3.54
CA LEU A 58 -0.58 5.40 3.34
C LEU A 58 0.05 4.56 4.46
N VAL A 59 -0.77 3.82 5.17
CA VAL A 59 -0.30 2.90 6.22
C VAL A 59 -0.24 1.50 5.64
N SER A 60 0.89 0.83 5.82
CA SER A 60 1.09 -0.53 5.33
C SER A 60 1.90 -1.32 6.36
N ASN A 61 1.71 -2.63 6.38
CA ASN A 61 2.48 -3.51 7.24
C ASN A 61 3.67 -4.08 6.48
N GLU A 62 4.81 -4.24 7.17
CA GLU A 62 5.95 -4.95 6.61
C GLU A 62 5.85 -6.41 7.03
N VAL A 63 5.75 -7.31 6.04
CA VAL A 63 5.56 -8.74 6.31
C VAL A 63 6.72 -9.60 5.78
N GLY A 64 7.77 -8.97 5.24
CA GLY A 64 8.90 -9.66 4.61
C GLY A 64 10.00 -10.09 5.56
N GLN A 65 9.92 -9.77 6.85
CA GLN A 65 10.98 -10.03 7.82
C GLN A 65 10.73 -11.24 8.71
N GLY A 66 9.67 -11.97 8.46
CA GLY A 66 9.32 -13.15 9.26
C GLY A 66 9.73 -14.45 8.61
N ILE A 67 9.31 -15.55 9.23
CA ILE A 67 9.51 -16.90 8.69
C ILE A 67 8.63 -17.05 7.43
N VAL A 68 9.22 -17.61 6.37
CA VAL A 68 8.48 -17.88 5.13
C VAL A 68 7.43 -18.98 5.41
N PRO A 69 6.13 -18.71 5.16
CA PRO A 69 5.11 -19.71 5.45
C PRO A 69 5.10 -20.85 4.44
N ASP A 70 4.63 -22.02 4.87
CA ASP A 70 4.48 -23.21 4.02
C ASP A 70 3.31 -23.08 3.04
N ASN A 71 2.39 -22.18 3.30
CA ASN A 71 1.16 -22.03 2.53
C ASN A 71 1.41 -21.17 1.30
N ALA A 72 1.03 -21.68 0.12
CA ALA A 72 1.25 -20.98 -1.15
C ALA A 72 0.50 -19.65 -1.22
N LEU A 73 -0.72 -19.59 -0.67
CA LEU A 73 -1.50 -18.36 -0.64
C LEU A 73 -0.85 -17.30 0.25
N ALA A 74 -0.36 -17.73 1.41
CA ALA A 74 0.33 -16.81 2.34
C ALA A 74 1.63 -16.30 1.73
N ARG A 75 2.37 -17.15 1.00
CA ARG A 75 3.58 -16.70 0.29
C ARG A 75 3.25 -15.71 -0.81
N SER A 76 2.18 -15.94 -1.58
CA SER A 76 1.72 -15.00 -2.60
C SER A 76 1.34 -13.66 -2.01
N TYR A 77 0.66 -13.66 -0.86
CA TYR A 77 0.31 -12.44 -0.14
C TYR A 77 1.57 -11.69 0.33
N MET A 78 2.54 -12.43 0.88
CA MET A 78 3.80 -11.86 1.33
C MET A 78 4.58 -11.22 0.18
N ASP A 79 4.68 -11.93 -0.96
CA ASP A 79 5.34 -11.42 -2.16
C ASP A 79 4.61 -10.19 -2.72
N GLY A 80 3.29 -10.23 -2.77
CA GLY A 80 2.46 -9.12 -3.23
C GLY A 80 2.63 -7.89 -2.35
N THR A 81 2.65 -8.08 -1.03
CA THR A 81 2.85 -7.00 -0.07
C THR A 81 4.22 -6.35 -0.27
N GLY A 82 5.26 -7.16 -0.47
CA GLY A 82 6.60 -6.65 -0.74
C GLY A 82 6.66 -5.80 -2.00
N ARG A 83 6.06 -6.27 -3.09
CA ARG A 83 6.01 -5.50 -4.34
C ARG A 83 5.20 -4.22 -4.20
N MET A 84 4.05 -4.30 -3.54
CA MET A 84 3.23 -3.12 -3.28
C MET A 84 4.00 -2.08 -2.48
N ASN A 85 4.64 -2.48 -1.39
CA ASN A 85 5.39 -1.57 -0.55
C ASN A 85 6.55 -0.93 -1.32
N GLN A 86 7.25 -1.68 -2.17
CA GLN A 86 8.32 -1.14 -3.00
C GLN A 86 7.80 -0.12 -4.01
N SER A 87 6.68 -0.42 -4.66
CA SER A 87 6.07 0.49 -5.63
C SER A 87 5.58 1.78 -4.98
N LEU A 88 4.95 1.68 -3.82
CA LEU A 88 4.47 2.86 -3.09
C LEU A 88 5.65 3.68 -2.55
N ALA A 89 6.69 3.03 -2.04
CA ALA A 89 7.89 3.73 -1.57
C ALA A 89 8.58 4.49 -2.69
N ALA A 90 8.60 3.93 -3.90
CA ALA A 90 9.21 4.57 -5.05
C ALA A 90 8.50 5.88 -5.43
N CYS A 91 7.19 5.98 -5.26
CA CYS A 91 6.44 7.18 -5.60
C CYS A 91 6.21 8.11 -4.40
N ALA A 92 6.50 7.69 -3.18
CA ALA A 92 6.32 8.50 -1.98
C ALA A 92 7.45 9.52 -1.81
N ASP A 93 7.13 10.67 -1.25
CA ASP A 93 8.14 11.68 -0.89
C ASP A 93 8.86 11.29 0.40
N GLN A 94 8.17 10.66 1.32
CA GLN A 94 8.73 10.22 2.58
C GLN A 94 8.29 8.78 2.89
N VAL A 95 9.22 7.97 3.37
CA VAL A 95 8.95 6.59 3.80
C VAL A 95 9.49 6.42 5.21
N VAL A 96 8.62 5.98 6.12
CA VAL A 96 8.95 5.80 7.54
C VAL A 96 8.58 4.39 7.97
N VAL A 97 9.50 3.74 8.69
CA VAL A 97 9.26 2.44 9.33
C VAL A 97 9.15 2.66 10.84
N MET A 98 8.16 2.03 11.44
CA MET A 98 8.00 2.05 12.91
C MET A 98 8.59 0.77 13.48
N LEU A 99 9.61 0.90 14.32
CA LEU A 99 10.24 -0.21 15.02
C LEU A 99 10.20 0.07 16.52
N ALA A 100 9.57 -0.82 17.28
CA ALA A 100 9.43 -0.68 18.73
C ALA A 100 8.83 0.68 19.13
N GLY A 101 7.86 1.17 18.37
CA GLY A 101 7.22 2.46 18.60
C GLY A 101 8.04 3.67 18.20
N LEU A 102 9.21 3.47 17.57
CA LEU A 102 10.09 4.57 17.17
C LEU A 102 10.15 4.68 15.65
N PRO A 103 10.06 5.91 15.11
CA PRO A 103 10.12 6.11 13.67
C PRO A 103 11.56 6.03 13.14
N GLN A 104 11.71 5.40 11.98
CA GLN A 104 12.96 5.39 11.25
C GLN A 104 12.68 5.86 9.83
N ILE A 105 13.28 6.96 9.42
CA ILE A 105 13.07 7.54 8.09
C ILE A 105 13.97 6.81 7.09
N LEU A 106 13.35 6.17 6.10
CA LEU A 106 14.06 5.46 5.02
C LEU A 106 14.21 6.32 3.78
N LYS A 107 13.30 7.26 3.58
CA LYS A 107 13.30 8.17 2.43
C LYS A 107 12.71 9.50 2.87
N ASP A 108 13.35 10.57 2.47
CA ASP A 108 12.89 11.93 2.80
C ASP A 108 13.36 12.89 1.69
N ASN A 109 12.46 13.18 0.78
CA ASN A 109 12.75 14.06 -0.35
C ASN A 109 12.22 15.47 -0.12
#